data_9534ceacce3b5864ade0fc290e46ad53
#
_entry.id   9534ceacce3b5864ade0fc290e46ad53
#
_cell.length_a   1.000
_cell.length_b   1.000
_cell.length_c   1.000
_cell.angle_alpha   90.00
_cell.angle_beta   90.00
_cell.angle_gamma   90.00
#
_symmetry.space_group_name_H-M   'P 1'
#
loop_
_entity.id
_entity.type
_entity.pdbx_description
1 polymer ?
#
loop_
_entity_poly.entity_id
_entity_poly.type
_entity_poly.pdbx_seq_one_letter_code
_entity_poly.pdbx_strand_id
1 'polypeptide(L)'
;MKKLFKKAIAMCRDLPLNFVIVELSLYQREDSSSDNIKWISKRILEVTVTDQQWIYHLRMLNLPKLKPMSLASSDCPAREEKVSLISIEECQKFTSLVRDKNPFHQGEAAIVPAALLLEKIMEVRKGKIKEIHLTFLSPVRVNQEFSVQVVDNTVIIFQHQILCVRGTYEE
;
A
#
# COMPACT_ATOMS: atom_id res chain seq x y z
N MET A 1 1.42 5.81 -11.23
CA MET A 1 1.61 5.16 -9.92
C MET A 1 3.09 5.03 -9.53
N LYS A 2 3.90 4.21 -10.23
CA LYS A 2 5.33 3.99 -9.91
C LYS A 2 6.15 5.28 -9.77
N LYS A 3 5.88 6.31 -10.58
CA LYS A 3 6.57 7.60 -10.51
C LYS A 3 6.29 8.33 -9.18
N LEU A 4 5.03 8.37 -8.73
CA LEU A 4 4.63 8.99 -7.46
C LEU A 4 5.25 8.26 -6.28
N PHE A 5 5.20 6.92 -6.26
CA PHE A 5 5.81 6.15 -5.20
C PHE A 5 7.34 6.34 -5.16
N LYS A 6 8.00 6.30 -6.32
CA LYS A 6 9.44 6.61 -6.42
C LYS A 6 9.77 8.00 -5.87
N LYS A 7 8.93 8.99 -6.13
CA LYS A 7 9.07 10.36 -5.62
C LYS A 7 8.92 10.37 -4.09
N ALA A 8 7.91 9.68 -3.54
CA ALA A 8 7.72 9.55 -2.09
C ALA A 8 8.95 8.91 -1.41
N ILE A 9 9.48 7.80 -1.96
CA ILE A 9 10.70 7.16 -1.46
C ILE A 9 11.91 8.10 -1.53
N ALA A 10 12.05 8.86 -2.61
CA ALA A 10 13.15 9.82 -2.76
C ALA A 10 13.09 10.94 -1.71
N MET A 11 11.89 11.41 -1.36
CA MET A 11 11.69 12.39 -0.29
C MET A 11 12.04 11.83 1.10
N CYS A 12 11.88 10.51 1.30
CA CYS A 12 12.19 9.83 2.56
C CYS A 12 13.64 9.31 2.64
N ARG A 13 14.53 9.67 1.72
CA ARG A 13 15.87 9.07 1.56
C ARG A 13 16.72 9.14 2.83
N ASP A 14 16.62 10.22 3.59
CA ASP A 14 17.43 10.47 4.78
C ASP A 14 16.72 10.05 6.07
N LEU A 15 15.60 9.37 5.96
CA LEU A 15 14.83 8.87 7.09
C LEU A 15 15.24 7.43 7.46
N PRO A 16 14.99 6.98 8.70
CA PRO A 16 15.18 5.58 9.08
C PRO A 16 14.40 4.64 8.15
N LEU A 17 15.01 3.52 7.75
CA LEU A 17 14.44 2.59 6.75
C LEU A 17 13.30 1.69 7.28
N ASN A 18 12.91 1.81 8.55
CA ASN A 18 11.96 0.91 9.22
C ASN A 18 10.51 1.44 9.21
N PHE A 19 10.11 2.11 8.13
CA PHE A 19 8.74 2.58 7.97
C PHE A 19 7.87 1.56 7.27
N VAL A 20 6.65 1.36 7.78
CA VAL A 20 5.57 0.67 7.08
C VAL A 20 4.46 1.66 6.77
N ILE A 21 3.87 1.53 5.60
CA ILE A 21 2.69 2.30 5.22
C ILE A 21 1.50 1.70 5.96
N VAL A 22 0.80 2.52 6.73
CA VAL A 22 -0.43 2.14 7.45
C VAL A 22 -1.68 2.71 6.82
N GLU A 23 -1.56 3.81 6.09
CA GLU A 23 -2.64 4.37 5.28
C GLU A 23 -2.06 4.88 3.95
N LEU A 24 -2.84 4.74 2.89
CA LEU A 24 -2.53 5.23 1.56
C LEU A 24 -3.80 5.82 0.95
N SER A 25 -3.70 7.04 0.45
CA SER A 25 -4.74 7.66 -0.35
C SER A 25 -4.18 8.09 -1.70
N LEU A 26 -4.94 7.86 -2.74
CA LEU A 26 -4.67 8.33 -4.09
C LEU A 26 -5.94 8.98 -4.61
N TYR A 27 -5.86 10.21 -5.09
CA TYR A 27 -7.00 10.92 -5.66
C TYR A 27 -6.58 11.85 -6.79
N GLN A 28 -7.51 12.16 -7.68
CA GLN A 28 -7.28 13.10 -8.77
C GLN A 28 -7.02 14.50 -8.23
N ARG A 29 -6.09 15.19 -8.84
CA ARG A 29 -5.68 16.52 -8.42
C ARG A 29 -6.68 17.56 -8.90
N GLU A 30 -7.31 18.25 -7.95
CA GLU A 30 -8.24 19.36 -8.21
C GLU A 30 -7.64 20.72 -7.80
N ASP A 31 -6.54 20.73 -7.04
CA ASP A 31 -5.98 21.93 -6.44
C ASP A 31 -4.47 22.10 -6.67
N SER A 32 -3.90 23.14 -6.04
CA SER A 32 -2.48 23.47 -6.06
C SER A 32 -1.64 22.74 -5.00
N SER A 33 -2.08 21.60 -4.51
CA SER A 33 -1.34 20.80 -3.52
C SER A 33 0.11 20.58 -3.96
N SER A 34 1.04 20.66 -3.02
CA SER A 34 2.47 20.50 -3.23
C SER A 34 3.01 19.31 -2.44
N ASP A 35 4.19 18.85 -2.87
CA ASP A 35 4.93 17.82 -2.13
C ASP A 35 5.23 18.29 -0.71
N ASN A 36 5.02 17.39 0.24
CA ASN A 36 5.24 17.69 1.65
C ASN A 36 5.62 16.46 2.47
N ILE A 37 6.43 16.66 3.49
CA ILE A 37 6.71 15.67 4.55
C ILE A 37 6.42 16.33 5.89
N LYS A 38 5.60 15.65 6.71
CA LYS A 38 5.21 16.14 8.03
C LYS A 38 5.31 15.04 9.08
N TRP A 39 6.07 15.29 10.12
CA TRP A 39 6.05 14.45 11.32
C TRP A 39 4.82 14.77 12.16
N ILE A 40 3.95 13.78 12.35
CA ILE A 40 2.78 13.88 13.23
C ILE A 40 3.19 13.54 14.67
N SER A 41 4.12 12.59 14.81
CA SER A 41 4.71 12.21 16.10
C SER A 41 6.10 11.62 15.88
N LYS A 42 6.80 11.22 16.96
CA LYS A 42 8.11 10.55 16.88
C LYS A 42 8.10 9.25 16.03
N ARG A 43 6.92 8.69 15.76
CA ARG A 43 6.77 7.42 15.03
C ARG A 43 5.89 7.51 13.78
N ILE A 44 5.16 8.59 13.60
CA ILE A 44 4.20 8.74 12.50
C ILE A 44 4.65 9.87 11.58
N LEU A 45 4.81 9.52 10.32
CA LEU A 45 5.18 10.42 9.24
C LEU A 45 4.09 10.44 8.18
N GLU A 46 3.72 11.61 7.72
CA GLU A 46 2.88 11.82 6.54
C GLU A 46 3.74 12.33 5.39
N VAL A 47 3.53 11.73 4.22
CA VAL A 47 4.20 12.13 2.98
C VAL A 47 3.13 12.35 1.92
N THR A 48 3.11 13.53 1.35
CA THR A 48 2.28 13.87 0.21
C THR A 48 3.17 14.10 -1.00
N VAL A 49 2.87 13.44 -2.11
CA VAL A 49 3.51 13.68 -3.40
C VAL A 49 2.48 13.92 -4.48
N THR A 50 2.79 14.79 -5.38
CA THR A 50 1.88 15.19 -6.44
C THR A 50 2.54 15.06 -7.81
N ASP A 51 1.74 14.81 -8.83
CA ASP A 51 2.10 15.02 -10.23
C ASP A 51 1.03 15.87 -10.93
N GLN A 52 0.96 15.82 -12.26
CA GLN A 52 0.00 16.63 -13.02
C GLN A 52 -1.46 16.20 -12.81
N GLN A 53 -1.70 14.95 -12.46
CA GLN A 53 -3.04 14.34 -12.42
C GLN A 53 -3.44 13.83 -11.04
N TRP A 54 -2.47 13.48 -10.19
CA TRP A 54 -2.71 12.72 -8.98
C TRP A 54 -2.04 13.32 -7.76
N ILE A 55 -2.70 13.16 -6.62
CA ILE A 55 -2.15 13.35 -5.29
C ILE A 55 -2.07 12.00 -4.62
N TYR A 56 -0.89 11.67 -4.09
CA TYR A 56 -0.58 10.45 -3.38
C TYR A 56 -0.20 10.80 -1.95
N HIS A 57 -1.03 10.40 -1.01
CA HIS A 57 -0.83 10.65 0.40
C HIS A 57 -0.55 9.35 1.14
N LEU A 58 0.52 9.32 1.91
CA LEU A 58 0.96 8.17 2.69
C LEU A 58 1.05 8.56 4.16
N ARG A 59 0.48 7.73 5.04
CA ARG A 59 0.80 7.73 6.45
C ARG A 59 1.65 6.51 6.77
N MET A 60 2.81 6.76 7.35
CA MET A 60 3.81 5.74 7.63
C MET A 60 4.11 5.66 9.12
N LEU A 61 4.27 4.44 9.62
CA LEU A 61 4.63 4.16 11.00
C LEU A 61 6.04 3.58 11.07
N ASN A 62 6.89 4.19 11.89
CA ASN A 62 8.22 3.66 12.20
C ASN A 62 8.09 2.48 13.18
N LEU A 63 8.44 1.29 12.73
CA LEU A 63 8.42 0.07 13.53
C LEU A 63 9.83 -0.52 13.63
N PRO A 64 10.35 -0.73 14.86
CA PRO A 64 11.65 -1.39 15.04
C PRO A 64 11.62 -2.87 14.60
N LYS A 65 10.46 -3.52 14.69
CA LYS A 65 10.20 -4.90 14.24
C LYS A 65 8.73 -5.04 13.86
N LEU A 66 8.45 -5.78 12.79
CA LEU A 66 7.09 -6.23 12.49
C LEU A 66 6.70 -7.33 13.48
N LYS A 67 5.64 -7.09 14.24
CA LYS A 67 4.98 -8.15 15.01
C LYS A 67 3.88 -8.75 14.12
N PRO A 68 3.69 -10.07 14.10
CA PRO A 68 2.52 -10.66 13.50
C PRO A 68 1.29 -10.17 14.29
N MET A 69 0.38 -9.48 13.60
CA MET A 69 -0.94 -9.17 14.17
C MET A 69 -1.88 -10.30 13.78
N SER A 70 -2.41 -10.99 14.77
CA SER A 70 -3.56 -11.88 14.57
C SER A 70 -4.83 -11.02 14.69
N LEU A 71 -5.48 -10.76 13.58
CA LEU A 71 -6.80 -10.15 13.55
C LEU A 71 -7.82 -11.25 13.30
N ALA A 72 -8.96 -11.13 13.96
CA ALA A 72 -10.07 -12.06 13.78
C ALA A 72 -10.53 -12.06 12.31
N SER A 73 -10.85 -13.24 11.79
CA SER A 73 -11.47 -13.41 10.49
C SER A 73 -12.81 -12.70 10.48
N SER A 74 -13.07 -11.91 9.47
CA SER A 74 -14.43 -11.40 9.20
C SER A 74 -15.00 -12.18 8.03
N ASP A 75 -16.12 -12.86 8.25
CA ASP A 75 -16.91 -13.45 7.17
C ASP A 75 -17.57 -12.31 6.37
N CYS A 76 -16.95 -11.91 5.27
CA CYS A 76 -17.55 -10.97 4.33
C CYS A 76 -17.96 -11.75 3.07
N PRO A 77 -19.23 -11.78 2.68
CA PRO A 77 -19.65 -12.39 1.43
C PRO A 77 -19.13 -11.57 0.25
N ALA A 78 -18.17 -12.10 -0.48
CA ALA A 78 -17.60 -11.45 -1.65
C ALA A 78 -18.52 -11.59 -2.87
N ARG A 79 -18.75 -10.48 -3.59
CA ARG A 79 -19.37 -10.49 -4.92
C ARG A 79 -18.36 -10.71 -6.05
N GLU A 80 -17.17 -10.14 -5.92
CA GLU A 80 -16.06 -10.35 -6.86
C GLU A 80 -14.81 -10.68 -6.07
N GLU A 81 -14.22 -11.82 -6.32
CA GLU A 81 -12.97 -12.24 -5.70
C GLU A 81 -11.94 -12.58 -6.77
N LYS A 82 -10.76 -11.99 -6.66
CA LYS A 82 -9.61 -12.34 -7.49
C LYS A 82 -8.47 -12.81 -6.60
N VAL A 83 -8.09 -14.06 -6.74
CA VAL A 83 -6.88 -14.60 -6.13
C VAL A 83 -5.66 -14.08 -6.88
N SER A 84 -4.68 -13.60 -6.14
CA SER A 84 -3.44 -13.03 -6.66
C SER A 84 -2.25 -13.55 -5.84
N LEU A 85 -1.08 -13.49 -6.45
CA LEU A 85 0.19 -13.79 -5.83
C LEU A 85 1.20 -12.74 -6.28
N ILE A 86 2.06 -12.30 -5.39
CA ILE A 86 3.22 -11.46 -5.69
C ILE A 86 4.45 -12.22 -5.26
N SER A 87 5.32 -12.55 -6.22
CA SER A 87 6.55 -13.26 -5.93
C SER A 87 7.61 -12.36 -5.30
N ILE A 88 8.60 -12.96 -4.66
CA ILE A 88 9.74 -12.20 -4.12
C ILE A 88 10.49 -11.51 -5.26
N GLU A 89 10.59 -12.09 -6.44
CA GLU A 89 11.25 -11.50 -7.61
C GLU A 89 10.49 -10.27 -8.11
N GLU A 90 9.15 -10.34 -8.17
CA GLU A 90 8.30 -9.18 -8.52
C GLU A 90 8.48 -8.06 -7.51
N CYS A 91 8.48 -8.38 -6.22
CA CYS A 91 8.74 -7.44 -5.13
C CYS A 91 10.13 -6.79 -5.27
N GLN A 92 11.19 -7.57 -5.47
CA GLN A 92 12.55 -7.08 -5.64
C GLN A 92 12.71 -6.21 -6.89
N LYS A 93 12.11 -6.60 -8.00
CA LYS A 93 12.09 -5.80 -9.23
C LYS A 93 11.43 -4.45 -9.00
N PHE A 94 10.31 -4.43 -8.29
CA PHE A 94 9.61 -3.18 -7.95
C PHE A 94 10.45 -2.30 -7.03
N THR A 95 10.95 -2.83 -5.91
CA THR A 95 11.74 -2.07 -4.94
C THR A 95 13.03 -1.51 -5.55
N SER A 96 13.68 -2.27 -6.43
CA SER A 96 14.84 -1.81 -7.19
C SER A 96 14.48 -0.65 -8.13
N LEU A 97 13.35 -0.74 -8.84
CA LEU A 97 12.88 0.30 -9.76
C LEU A 97 12.60 1.62 -9.05
N VAL A 98 11.97 1.56 -7.87
CA VAL A 98 11.63 2.75 -7.07
C VAL A 98 12.75 3.16 -6.11
N ARG A 99 13.84 2.37 -6.01
CA ARG A 99 14.96 2.55 -5.09
C ARG A 99 14.55 2.47 -3.62
N ASP A 100 13.58 1.62 -3.31
CA ASP A 100 13.16 1.35 -1.94
C ASP A 100 14.13 0.36 -1.28
N LYS A 101 14.81 0.81 -0.23
CA LYS A 101 15.77 0.00 0.54
C LYS A 101 15.18 -0.52 1.85
N ASN A 102 13.87 -0.44 2.02
CA ASN A 102 13.21 -0.89 3.23
C ASN A 102 13.45 -2.39 3.47
N PRO A 103 14.07 -2.78 4.60
CA PRO A 103 14.41 -4.17 4.87
C PRO A 103 13.18 -5.09 4.99
N PHE A 104 11.99 -4.53 5.26
CA PHE A 104 10.76 -5.30 5.30
C PHE A 104 10.32 -5.88 3.95
N HIS A 105 10.88 -5.39 2.85
CA HIS A 105 10.62 -5.90 1.50
C HIS A 105 11.68 -6.91 1.00
N GLN A 106 12.51 -7.43 1.91
CA GLN A 106 13.64 -8.30 1.57
C GLN A 106 13.59 -9.63 2.33
N GLY A 107 14.16 -10.68 1.72
CA GLY A 107 14.25 -12.02 2.32
C GLY A 107 12.94 -12.81 2.25
N GLU A 108 12.95 -14.02 2.81
CA GLU A 108 11.82 -14.96 2.76
C GLU A 108 10.56 -14.46 3.48
N ALA A 109 10.74 -13.67 4.53
CA ALA A 109 9.63 -13.07 5.29
C ALA A 109 9.22 -11.68 4.76
N ALA A 110 9.61 -11.34 3.54
CA ALA A 110 9.31 -10.04 2.95
C ALA A 110 7.80 -9.77 2.88
N ILE A 111 7.45 -8.51 3.11
CA ILE A 111 6.09 -8.03 2.91
C ILE A 111 5.96 -7.31 1.56
N VAL A 112 4.79 -7.41 0.98
CA VAL A 112 4.47 -6.75 -0.29
C VAL A 112 4.42 -5.24 -0.08
N PRO A 113 5.11 -4.42 -0.90
CA PRO A 113 4.96 -2.96 -0.87
C PRO A 113 3.52 -2.53 -1.12
N ALA A 114 3.04 -1.54 -0.37
CA ALA A 114 1.66 -1.01 -0.49
C ALA A 114 1.33 -0.56 -1.93
N ALA A 115 2.30 0.00 -2.65
CA ALA A 115 2.12 0.42 -4.03
C ALA A 115 1.90 -0.76 -5.00
N LEU A 116 2.51 -1.93 -4.77
CA LEU A 116 2.21 -3.14 -5.55
C LEU A 116 0.79 -3.66 -5.28
N LEU A 117 0.34 -3.62 -4.01
CA LEU A 117 -1.04 -3.98 -3.68
C LEU A 117 -2.04 -3.04 -4.34
N LEU A 118 -1.74 -1.74 -4.35
CA LEU A 118 -2.55 -0.77 -5.07
C LEU A 118 -2.59 -1.05 -6.58
N GLU A 119 -1.47 -1.44 -7.21
CA GLU A 119 -1.46 -1.84 -8.63
C GLU A 119 -2.39 -3.05 -8.87
N LYS A 120 -2.39 -4.05 -7.99
CA LYS A 120 -3.30 -5.22 -8.09
C LYS A 120 -4.76 -4.84 -7.95
N ILE A 121 -5.10 -3.92 -7.04
CA ILE A 121 -6.47 -3.39 -6.91
C ILE A 121 -6.89 -2.66 -8.19
N MET A 122 -6.02 -1.80 -8.73
CA MET A 122 -6.28 -1.07 -9.97
C MET A 122 -6.47 -2.01 -11.19
N GLU A 123 -5.74 -3.14 -11.22
CA GLU A 123 -5.92 -4.18 -12.25
C GLU A 123 -7.32 -4.81 -12.17
N VAL A 124 -7.80 -5.12 -10.96
CA VAL A 124 -9.16 -5.68 -10.75
C VAL A 124 -10.23 -4.71 -11.25
N ARG A 125 -10.08 -3.43 -10.98
CA ARG A 125 -11.02 -2.37 -11.38
C ARG A 125 -10.76 -1.78 -12.77
N LYS A 126 -9.83 -2.34 -13.55
CA LYS A 126 -9.50 -1.89 -14.93
C LYS A 126 -9.17 -0.39 -15.02
N GLY A 127 -8.60 0.18 -13.98
CA GLY A 127 -8.15 1.57 -13.96
C GLY A 127 -9.23 2.64 -13.87
N LYS A 128 -10.47 2.31 -13.50
CA LYS A 128 -11.57 3.27 -13.39
C LYS A 128 -11.61 4.09 -12.09
N ILE A 129 -10.67 3.85 -11.19
CA ILE A 129 -10.64 4.48 -9.88
C ILE A 129 -10.19 5.95 -10.02
N LYS A 130 -10.98 6.88 -9.50
CA LYS A 130 -10.65 8.31 -9.36
C LYS A 130 -10.09 8.64 -7.98
N GLU A 131 -10.58 7.95 -6.98
CA GLU A 131 -10.14 8.11 -5.61
C GLU A 131 -10.08 6.75 -4.92
N ILE A 132 -9.09 6.52 -4.06
CA ILE A 132 -8.98 5.33 -3.23
C ILE A 132 -8.29 5.66 -1.91
N HIS A 133 -8.86 5.13 -0.82
CA HIS A 133 -8.30 5.18 0.52
C HIS A 133 -8.11 3.76 1.03
N LEU A 134 -6.89 3.41 1.43
CA LEU A 134 -6.54 2.10 1.95
C LEU A 134 -5.96 2.21 3.35
N THR A 135 -6.39 1.34 4.25
CA THR A 135 -5.82 1.11 5.57
C THR A 135 -5.18 -0.27 5.61
N PHE A 136 -3.92 -0.34 6.00
CA PHE A 136 -3.14 -1.58 6.11
C PHE A 136 -3.18 -2.05 7.57
N LEU A 137 -3.86 -3.17 7.81
CA LEU A 137 -4.12 -3.73 9.13
C LEU A 137 -3.13 -4.84 9.48
N SER A 138 -2.69 -5.60 8.46
CA SER A 138 -1.74 -6.69 8.58
C SER A 138 -0.88 -6.77 7.33
N PRO A 139 0.38 -7.22 7.43
CA PRO A 139 1.24 -7.33 6.26
C PRO A 139 0.78 -8.45 5.33
N VAL A 140 0.76 -8.17 4.02
CA VAL A 140 0.65 -9.19 2.97
C VAL A 140 2.04 -9.73 2.67
N ARG A 141 2.24 -11.06 2.76
CA ARG A 141 3.52 -11.72 2.53
C ARG A 141 3.73 -12.08 1.06
N VAL A 142 4.96 -11.98 0.60
CA VAL A 142 5.35 -12.47 -0.74
C VAL A 142 5.25 -13.99 -0.82
N ASN A 143 5.17 -14.54 -2.04
CA ASN A 143 5.10 -15.97 -2.35
C ASN A 143 3.90 -16.69 -1.69
N GLN A 144 2.90 -15.97 -1.25
CA GLN A 144 1.68 -16.49 -0.66
C GLN A 144 0.47 -15.88 -1.37
N GLU A 145 -0.51 -16.71 -1.65
CA GLU A 145 -1.76 -16.24 -2.26
C GLU A 145 -2.52 -15.29 -1.33
N PHE A 146 -3.12 -14.28 -1.91
CA PHE A 146 -4.07 -13.39 -1.25
C PHE A 146 -5.26 -13.13 -2.16
N SER A 147 -6.41 -12.86 -1.56
CA SER A 147 -7.62 -12.50 -2.30
C SER A 147 -7.85 -10.99 -2.26
N VAL A 148 -8.23 -10.44 -3.41
CA VAL A 148 -8.76 -9.08 -3.55
C VAL A 148 -10.26 -9.19 -3.78
N GLN A 149 -11.02 -8.69 -2.83
CA GLN A 149 -12.48 -8.66 -2.88
C GLN A 149 -12.94 -7.23 -3.07
N VAL A 150 -13.93 -7.07 -3.95
CA VAL A 150 -14.55 -5.77 -4.21
C VAL A 150 -16.05 -5.92 -4.00
N VAL A 151 -16.56 -5.20 -3.02
CA VAL A 151 -17.99 -5.18 -2.68
C VAL A 151 -18.45 -3.72 -2.64
N ASP A 152 -19.38 -3.37 -3.53
CA ASP A 152 -19.81 -1.99 -3.75
C ASP A 152 -18.59 -1.06 -3.97
N ASN A 153 -18.38 -0.05 -3.13
CA ASN A 153 -17.22 0.86 -3.17
C ASN A 153 -16.12 0.49 -2.17
N THR A 154 -16.12 -0.77 -1.68
CA THR A 154 -15.15 -1.24 -0.69
C THR A 154 -14.20 -2.25 -1.32
N VAL A 155 -12.92 -2.11 -1.01
CA VAL A 155 -11.85 -3.07 -1.34
C VAL A 155 -11.38 -3.73 -0.06
N ILE A 156 -11.23 -5.05 -0.11
CA ILE A 156 -10.75 -5.85 1.01
C ILE A 156 -9.69 -6.83 0.49
N ILE A 157 -8.58 -6.96 1.21
CA ILE A 157 -7.56 -7.96 0.92
C ILE A 157 -7.43 -8.89 2.12
N PHE A 158 -7.57 -10.19 1.84
CA PHE A 158 -7.30 -11.27 2.81
C PHE A 158 -6.11 -12.10 2.39
N GLN A 159 -5.33 -12.55 3.36
CA GLN A 159 -4.32 -13.58 3.19
C GLN A 159 -4.46 -14.59 4.35
N HIS A 160 -4.65 -15.89 4.03
CA HIS A 160 -4.90 -16.94 5.03
C HIS A 160 -6.02 -16.59 6.03
N GLN A 161 -7.15 -16.06 5.54
CA GLN A 161 -8.30 -15.60 6.33
C GLN A 161 -8.00 -14.40 7.26
N ILE A 162 -6.80 -13.81 7.17
CA ILE A 162 -6.45 -12.61 7.92
C ILE A 162 -6.78 -11.39 7.06
N LEU A 163 -7.53 -10.45 7.62
CA LEU A 163 -7.80 -9.17 6.99
C LEU A 163 -6.51 -8.33 6.96
N CYS A 164 -5.97 -8.13 5.77
CA CYS A 164 -4.72 -7.41 5.57
C CYS A 164 -4.93 -5.94 5.20
N VAL A 165 -5.86 -5.68 4.30
CA VAL A 165 -6.16 -4.32 3.82
C VAL A 165 -7.65 -4.13 3.73
N ARG A 166 -8.12 -2.95 4.09
CA ARG A 166 -9.48 -2.49 3.87
C ARG A 166 -9.44 -1.07 3.34
N GLY A 167 -10.34 -0.75 2.43
CA GLY A 167 -10.44 0.59 1.89
C GLY A 167 -11.72 0.86 1.14
N THR A 168 -11.86 2.11 0.72
CA THR A 168 -12.97 2.59 -0.13
C THR A 168 -12.40 3.21 -1.40
N TYR A 169 -13.19 3.22 -2.47
CA TYR A 169 -12.81 3.86 -3.74
C TYR A 169 -14.02 4.52 -4.39
N GLU A 170 -13.75 5.47 -5.30
CA GLU A 170 -14.70 6.11 -6.20
C GLU A 170 -14.25 5.94 -7.66
N GLU A 171 -15.24 5.77 -8.57
CA GLU A 171 -15.05 5.65 -10.03
C GLU A 171 -15.36 6.96 -10.78
#